data_0690a36dcb5e795ec99381be784e8e86
#
_entry.id   0690a36dcb5e795ec99381be784e8e86
#
_cell.length_a   1.000
_cell.length_b   1.000
_cell.length_c   1.000
_cell.angle_alpha   90.00
_cell.angle_beta   90.00
_cell.angle_gamma   90.00
#
_symmetry.space_group_name_H-M   'P 1'
#
loop_
_entity.id
_entity.type
_entity.pdbx_description
1 polymer ?
#
loop_
_entity_poly.entity_id
_entity_poly.type
_entity_poly.pdbx_seq_one_letter_code
_entity_poly.pdbx_strand_id
1 'polypeptide(L)'
;MTLRILIVDDHPVVRRGLRALLSARPGWEVVDEAANGVEAVDKSGQLSPDVVVLDLSMPRMDGLEACRLIRKNVPESEILVVTQHDSPQMMREAEAAGARGYVVKSNIARDLLKAVEATSEHRAFGLPVDQPACSD
;
A
#
# COMPACT_ATOMS: atom_id res chain seq x y z
N MET A 1 -12.73 -16.84 2.98
CA MET A 1 -11.46 -16.44 2.35
C MET A 1 -10.75 -15.45 3.22
N THR A 2 -9.44 -15.55 3.29
CA THR A 2 -8.62 -14.66 4.10
C THR A 2 -7.89 -13.69 3.21
N LEU A 3 -8.01 -12.40 3.51
CA LEU A 3 -7.23 -11.39 2.82
C LEU A 3 -5.88 -11.27 3.52
N ARG A 4 -4.80 -11.51 2.79
CA ARG A 4 -3.44 -11.54 3.34
C ARG A 4 -2.76 -10.21 3.06
N ILE A 5 -2.26 -9.57 4.11
CA ILE A 5 -1.75 -8.20 4.04
C ILE A 5 -0.31 -8.14 4.56
N LEU A 6 0.57 -7.49 3.80
CA LEU A 6 1.92 -7.17 4.23
C LEU A 6 1.98 -5.69 4.55
N ILE A 7 2.51 -5.34 5.73
CA ILE A 7 2.66 -3.95 6.15
C ILE A 7 4.13 -3.55 6.02
N VAL A 8 4.38 -2.43 5.33
CA VAL A 8 5.73 -1.92 5.11
C VAL A 8 5.84 -0.48 5.62
N ASP A 9 6.58 -0.28 6.69
CA ASP A 9 6.80 1.04 7.28
C ASP A 9 8.03 0.93 8.17
N ASP A 10 8.88 1.93 8.19
CA ASP A 10 10.11 1.89 9.00
C ASP A 10 9.88 2.28 10.46
N HIS A 11 8.66 2.70 10.82
CA HIS A 11 8.35 3.09 12.20
C HIS A 11 7.62 1.95 12.92
N PRO A 12 8.24 1.33 13.94
CA PRO A 12 7.60 0.20 14.63
C PRO A 12 6.25 0.55 15.25
N VAL A 13 6.10 1.77 15.76
CA VAL A 13 4.85 2.19 16.39
C VAL A 13 3.74 2.27 15.33
N VAL A 14 4.06 2.79 14.14
CA VAL A 14 3.09 2.89 13.05
C VAL A 14 2.69 1.50 12.59
N ARG A 15 3.67 0.58 12.42
CA ARG A 15 3.36 -0.79 12.03
C ARG A 15 2.43 -1.46 13.04
N ARG A 16 2.67 -1.24 14.33
CA ARG A 16 1.83 -1.84 15.36
C ARG A 16 0.40 -1.32 15.28
N GLY A 17 0.24 -0.02 15.06
CA GLY A 17 -1.08 0.58 14.91
C GLY A 17 -1.83 0.07 13.68
N LEU A 18 -1.11 -0.04 12.56
CA LEU A 18 -1.70 -0.56 11.33
C LEU A 18 -2.12 -2.03 11.52
N ARG A 19 -1.26 -2.83 12.14
CA ARG A 19 -1.58 -4.24 12.41
C ARG A 19 -2.84 -4.35 13.26
N ALA A 20 -2.95 -3.52 14.29
CA ALA A 20 -4.13 -3.56 15.17
C ALA A 20 -5.41 -3.23 14.40
N LEU A 21 -5.38 -2.18 13.57
CA LEU A 21 -6.54 -1.77 12.80
C LEU A 21 -6.96 -2.84 11.78
N LEU A 22 -5.98 -3.38 11.07
CA LEU A 22 -6.26 -4.32 9.99
C LEU A 22 -6.66 -5.69 10.53
N SER A 23 -6.00 -6.14 11.59
CA SER A 23 -6.30 -7.45 12.18
C SER A 23 -7.66 -7.49 12.87
N ALA A 24 -8.22 -6.35 13.22
CA ALA A 24 -9.54 -6.31 13.83
C ALA A 24 -10.65 -6.63 12.83
N ARG A 25 -10.38 -6.53 11.52
CA ARG A 25 -11.40 -6.81 10.52
C ARG A 25 -11.49 -8.32 10.28
N PRO A 26 -12.67 -8.93 10.43
CA PRO A 26 -12.81 -10.38 10.19
C PRO A 26 -12.38 -10.74 8.76
N GLY A 27 -11.64 -11.83 8.63
CA GLY A 27 -11.17 -12.30 7.33
C GLY A 27 -9.91 -11.63 6.83
N TRP A 28 -9.35 -10.68 7.57
CA TRP A 28 -8.11 -10.01 7.19
C TRP A 28 -6.98 -10.49 8.10
N GLU A 29 -5.85 -10.84 7.49
CA GLU A 29 -4.69 -11.35 8.22
C GLU A 29 -3.45 -10.57 7.81
N VAL A 30 -2.74 -9.99 8.78
CA VAL A 30 -1.43 -9.39 8.53
C VAL A 30 -0.42 -10.51 8.58
N VAL A 31 0.11 -10.89 7.42
CA VAL A 31 0.98 -12.06 7.33
C VAL A 31 2.42 -11.76 7.72
N ASP A 32 2.87 -10.52 7.57
CA ASP A 32 4.20 -10.12 8.01
C ASP A 32 4.32 -8.60 7.97
N GLU A 33 5.48 -8.10 8.39
CA GLU A 33 5.84 -6.69 8.37
C GLU A 33 7.23 -6.54 7.77
N ALA A 34 7.48 -5.41 7.14
CA ALA A 34 8.79 -5.07 6.60
C ALA A 34 9.15 -3.65 7.04
N ALA A 35 10.43 -3.41 7.29
CA ALA A 35 10.90 -2.13 7.80
C ALA A 35 11.56 -1.26 6.74
N ASN A 36 11.75 -1.77 5.54
CA ASN A 36 12.36 -1.02 4.45
C ASN A 36 11.99 -1.64 3.11
N GLY A 37 12.39 -0.98 2.02
CA GLY A 37 12.01 -1.43 0.69
C GLY A 37 12.60 -2.76 0.29
N VAL A 38 13.83 -3.05 0.73
CA VAL A 38 14.48 -4.33 0.41
C VAL A 38 13.69 -5.48 1.03
N GLU A 39 13.35 -5.36 2.31
CA GLU A 39 12.53 -6.37 2.98
C GLU A 39 11.14 -6.48 2.33
N ALA A 40 10.57 -5.36 1.91
CA ALA A 40 9.27 -5.37 1.27
C ALA A 40 9.27 -6.20 0.00
N VAL A 41 10.28 -6.01 -0.84
CA VAL A 41 10.41 -6.76 -2.09
C VAL A 41 10.62 -8.24 -1.80
N ASP A 42 11.53 -8.57 -0.88
CA ASP A 42 11.80 -9.95 -0.53
C ASP A 42 10.57 -10.66 0.02
N LYS A 43 9.90 -10.05 0.98
CA LYS A 43 8.75 -10.69 1.64
C LYS A 43 7.56 -10.79 0.71
N SER A 44 7.37 -9.80 -0.16
CA SER A 44 6.31 -9.89 -1.16
C SER A 44 6.53 -11.08 -2.09
N GLY A 45 7.76 -11.29 -2.50
CA GLY A 45 8.09 -12.44 -3.35
C GLY A 45 7.89 -13.77 -2.66
N GLN A 46 8.18 -13.83 -1.36
CA GLN A 46 8.04 -15.07 -0.59
C GLN A 46 6.59 -15.38 -0.22
N LEU A 47 5.82 -14.34 0.09
CA LEU A 47 4.49 -14.52 0.70
C LEU A 47 3.35 -14.31 -0.28
N SER A 48 3.58 -13.62 -1.38
CA SER A 48 2.56 -13.26 -2.37
C SER A 48 1.30 -12.73 -1.67
N PRO A 49 1.42 -11.61 -0.91
CA PRO A 49 0.25 -11.08 -0.21
C PRO A 49 -0.79 -10.56 -1.20
N ASP A 50 -2.04 -10.48 -0.75
CA ASP A 50 -3.09 -9.90 -1.57
C ASP A 50 -2.93 -8.39 -1.66
N VAL A 51 -2.57 -7.74 -0.55
CA VAL A 51 -2.37 -6.29 -0.48
C VAL A 51 -1.08 -5.98 0.26
N VAL A 52 -0.29 -5.08 -0.30
CA VAL A 52 0.89 -4.54 0.37
C VAL A 52 0.56 -3.10 0.77
N VAL A 53 0.58 -2.83 2.06
CA VAL A 53 0.40 -1.47 2.60
C VAL A 53 1.79 -0.88 2.72
N LEU A 54 2.11 0.11 1.89
CA LEU A 54 3.48 0.53 1.66
C LEU A 54 3.68 2.01 1.94
N ASP A 55 4.61 2.33 2.86
CA ASP A 55 5.05 3.70 3.07
C ASP A 55 6.08 4.07 2.00
N LEU A 56 6.01 5.31 1.51
CA LEU A 56 6.95 5.77 0.49
C LEU A 56 8.25 6.32 1.08
N SER A 57 8.23 6.77 2.34
CA SER A 57 9.39 7.43 2.94
C SER A 57 10.14 6.45 3.84
N MET A 58 11.02 5.65 3.26
CA MET A 58 11.77 4.65 3.99
C MET A 58 13.25 4.70 3.63
N PRO A 59 14.14 4.28 4.55
CA PRO A 59 15.56 4.19 4.22
C PRO A 59 15.84 2.99 3.32
N ARG A 60 17.04 2.97 2.75
CA ARG A 60 17.62 1.91 1.94
C ARG A 60 17.02 1.87 0.54
N MET A 61 15.83 1.42 0.34
CA MET A 61 15.19 1.48 -0.97
C MET A 61 13.95 2.33 -0.79
N ASP A 62 13.77 3.38 -1.60
CA ASP A 62 12.60 4.22 -1.45
C ASP A 62 11.33 3.47 -1.85
N GLY A 63 10.19 3.98 -1.35
CA GLY A 63 8.93 3.29 -1.53
C GLY A 63 8.47 3.19 -2.97
N LEU A 64 8.80 4.18 -3.80
CA LEU A 64 8.41 4.14 -5.22
C LEU A 64 9.15 3.02 -5.95
N GLU A 65 10.44 2.86 -5.67
CA GLU A 65 11.21 1.77 -6.27
C GLU A 65 10.69 0.43 -5.80
N ALA A 66 10.42 0.28 -4.50
CA ALA A 66 9.84 -0.95 -3.97
C ALA A 66 8.50 -1.25 -4.64
N CYS A 67 7.68 -0.23 -4.83
CA CYS A 67 6.38 -0.38 -5.49
C CYS A 67 6.55 -0.93 -6.92
N ARG A 68 7.48 -0.35 -7.68
CA ARG A 68 7.74 -0.82 -9.04
C ARG A 68 8.20 -2.27 -9.07
N LEU A 69 9.10 -2.64 -8.15
CA LEU A 69 9.63 -4.01 -8.11
C LEU A 69 8.58 -5.02 -7.67
N ILE A 70 7.76 -4.67 -6.69
CA ILE A 70 6.69 -5.56 -6.26
C ILE A 70 5.68 -5.76 -7.39
N ARG A 71 5.30 -4.66 -8.06
CA ARG A 71 4.36 -4.77 -9.18
C ARG A 71 4.91 -5.67 -10.29
N LYS A 72 6.21 -5.56 -10.55
CA LYS A 72 6.85 -6.36 -11.59
C LYS A 72 6.97 -7.82 -11.19
N ASN A 73 7.41 -8.08 -9.94
CA ASN A 73 7.76 -9.43 -9.50
C ASN A 73 6.56 -10.22 -8.99
N VAL A 74 5.55 -9.54 -8.43
CA VAL A 74 4.36 -10.19 -7.86
C VAL A 74 3.13 -9.44 -8.37
N PRO A 75 2.82 -9.57 -9.67
CA PRO A 75 1.75 -8.78 -10.28
C PRO A 75 0.37 -9.03 -9.70
N GLU A 76 0.16 -10.14 -9.03
CA GLU A 76 -1.11 -10.43 -8.38
C GLU A 76 -1.28 -9.70 -7.06
N SER A 77 -0.22 -9.17 -6.46
CA SER A 77 -0.34 -8.36 -5.25
C SER A 77 -0.75 -6.95 -5.61
N GLU A 78 -1.72 -6.40 -4.91
CA GLU A 78 -2.07 -4.99 -5.09
C GLU A 78 -1.34 -4.16 -4.05
N ILE A 79 -1.08 -2.90 -4.37
CA ILE A 79 -0.28 -2.03 -3.53
C ILE A 79 -1.12 -0.82 -3.11
N LEU A 80 -1.21 -0.61 -1.79
CA LEU A 80 -1.83 0.57 -1.21
C LEU A 80 -0.74 1.40 -0.54
N VAL A 81 -0.51 2.60 -1.06
CA VAL A 81 0.47 3.51 -0.48
C VAL A 81 -0.16 4.24 0.70
N VAL A 82 0.53 4.26 1.84
CA VAL A 82 0.13 5.01 3.03
C VAL A 82 1.30 5.89 3.42
N THR A 83 1.15 7.20 3.25
CA THR A 83 2.28 8.12 3.40
C THR A 83 1.82 9.45 4.00
N GLN A 84 2.76 10.22 4.55
CA GLN A 84 2.44 11.58 5.01
C GLN A 84 2.37 12.61 3.89
N HIS A 85 2.77 12.26 2.68
CA HIS A 85 2.77 13.22 1.56
C HIS A 85 1.37 13.37 0.98
N ASP A 86 0.87 14.61 0.99
CA ASP A 86 -0.43 14.95 0.44
C ASP A 86 -0.20 15.82 -0.81
N SER A 87 0.28 15.22 -1.86
CA SER A 87 0.72 15.92 -3.06
C SER A 87 0.18 15.20 -4.30
N PRO A 88 -0.53 15.91 -5.18
CA PRO A 88 -0.99 15.28 -6.43
C PRO A 88 0.14 14.71 -7.27
N GLN A 89 1.33 15.36 -7.24
CA GLN A 89 2.46 14.82 -7.96
C GLN A 89 2.90 13.48 -7.40
N MET A 90 2.98 13.35 -6.06
CA MET A 90 3.37 12.09 -5.43
C MET A 90 2.33 11.00 -5.71
N MET A 91 1.05 11.37 -5.72
CA MET A 91 -0.01 10.43 -6.05
C MET A 91 0.15 9.90 -7.48
N ARG A 92 0.48 10.77 -8.43
CA ARG A 92 0.71 10.34 -9.81
C ARG A 92 1.93 9.45 -9.93
N GLU A 93 2.99 9.76 -9.18
CA GLU A 93 4.20 8.94 -9.20
C GLU A 93 3.92 7.56 -8.61
N ALA A 94 3.13 7.49 -7.54
CA ALA A 94 2.77 6.22 -6.94
C ALA A 94 1.93 5.38 -7.92
N GLU A 95 0.97 6.02 -8.57
CA GLU A 95 0.14 5.31 -9.55
C GLU A 95 0.99 4.80 -10.71
N ALA A 96 1.91 5.64 -11.21
CA ALA A 96 2.81 5.22 -12.30
C ALA A 96 3.71 4.08 -11.88
N ALA A 97 4.05 3.99 -10.59
CA ALA A 97 4.87 2.90 -10.06
C ALA A 97 4.07 1.62 -9.85
N GLY A 98 2.75 1.66 -9.97
CA GLY A 98 1.90 0.49 -9.88
C GLY A 98 0.96 0.44 -8.68
N ALA A 99 0.89 1.50 -7.89
CA ALA A 99 -0.02 1.52 -6.74
C ALA A 99 -1.46 1.61 -7.21
N ARG A 100 -2.34 0.88 -6.54
CA ARG A 100 -3.77 0.92 -6.81
C ARG A 100 -4.47 1.93 -5.90
N GLY A 101 -3.94 2.18 -4.73
CA GLY A 101 -4.55 3.09 -3.76
C GLY A 101 -3.53 3.98 -3.08
N TYR A 102 -4.02 5.06 -2.46
CA TYR A 102 -3.19 6.06 -1.82
C TYR A 102 -3.95 6.65 -0.63
N VAL A 103 -3.35 6.56 0.56
CA VAL A 103 -3.94 7.12 1.79
C VAL A 103 -2.92 8.03 2.42
N VAL A 104 -3.33 9.25 2.76
CA VAL A 104 -2.48 10.18 3.50
C VAL A 104 -2.57 9.82 4.98
N LYS A 105 -1.44 9.73 5.68
CA LYS A 105 -1.42 9.27 7.07
C LYS A 105 -2.30 10.09 8.01
N SER A 106 -2.50 11.36 7.72
CA SER A 106 -3.39 12.18 8.54
C SER A 106 -4.85 11.73 8.46
N ASN A 107 -5.21 10.97 7.43
CA ASN A 107 -6.58 10.48 7.22
C ASN A 107 -6.70 8.98 7.47
N ILE A 108 -5.69 8.37 8.09
CA ILE A 108 -5.62 6.91 8.15
C ILE A 108 -6.80 6.29 8.90
N ALA A 109 -7.24 6.91 9.98
CA ALA A 109 -8.35 6.39 10.77
C ALA A 109 -9.66 6.37 9.97
N ARG A 110 -9.83 7.33 9.07
CA ARG A 110 -11.03 7.42 8.25
C ARG A 110 -10.97 6.50 7.03
N ASP A 111 -9.79 6.41 6.40
CA ASP A 111 -9.70 5.86 5.05
C ASP A 111 -9.08 4.47 4.96
N LEU A 112 -8.30 4.04 5.95
CA LEU A 112 -7.48 2.83 5.80
C LEU A 112 -8.30 1.58 5.43
N LEU A 113 -9.33 1.28 6.18
CA LEU A 113 -10.10 0.06 5.96
C LEU A 113 -10.80 0.09 4.61
N LYS A 114 -11.36 1.24 4.25
CA LYS A 114 -12.01 1.40 2.95
C LYS A 114 -11.01 1.26 1.81
N ALA A 115 -9.81 1.82 2.00
CA ALA A 115 -8.78 1.77 0.98
C ALA A 115 -8.26 0.35 0.77
N VAL A 116 -8.04 -0.40 1.85
CA VAL A 116 -7.61 -1.79 1.72
C VAL A 116 -8.68 -2.61 1.02
N GLU A 117 -9.94 -2.40 1.36
CA GLU A 117 -11.04 -3.13 0.73
C GLU A 117 -11.09 -2.83 -0.76
N ALA A 118 -11.06 -1.55 -1.15
CA ALA A 118 -11.09 -1.17 -2.56
C ALA A 118 -9.89 -1.73 -3.30
N THR A 119 -8.70 -1.62 -2.71
CA THR A 119 -7.47 -2.09 -3.32
C THR A 119 -7.52 -3.60 -3.53
N SER A 120 -8.03 -4.35 -2.55
CA SER A 120 -8.15 -5.80 -2.65
C SER A 120 -9.11 -6.23 -3.76
N GLU A 121 -10.04 -5.36 -4.13
CA GLU A 121 -10.99 -5.62 -5.20
C GLU A 121 -10.54 -4.99 -6.52
N HIS A 122 -9.28 -4.57 -6.59
CA HIS A 122 -8.67 -3.96 -7.78
C HIS A 122 -9.32 -2.65 -8.17
N ARG A 123 -9.91 -1.93 -7.20
CA ARG A 123 -10.48 -0.60 -7.43
C ARG A 123 -9.54 0.46 -6.90
N ALA A 124 -9.35 1.52 -7.65
CA ALA A 124 -8.51 2.64 -7.25
C ALA A 124 -9.12 3.35 -6.04
N PHE A 125 -8.24 3.86 -5.16
CA PHE A 125 -8.66 4.63 -4.00
C PHE A 125 -7.67 5.76 -3.77
N GLY A 126 -8.19 6.99 -3.65
CA GLY A 126 -7.37 8.13 -3.23
C GLY A 126 -6.38 8.63 -4.27
N LEU A 127 -6.35 8.07 -5.47
CA LEU A 127 -5.50 8.55 -6.54
C LEU A 127 -6.25 9.61 -7.36
N PRO A 128 -5.52 10.50 -8.04
CA PRO A 128 -6.18 11.44 -8.92
C PRO A 128 -6.95 10.65 -9.95
N VAL A 129 -8.22 10.97 -10.09
CA VAL A 129 -8.99 10.34 -11.13
C VAL A 129 -8.46 10.87 -12.43
N ASP A 130 -7.97 9.98 -13.27
CA ASP A 130 -7.65 10.35 -14.59
C ASP A 130 -8.90 10.74 -15.22
N GLN A 131 -8.99 11.99 -15.46
CA GLN A 131 -10.14 12.44 -16.07
C GLN A 131 -10.09 12.13 -17.46
N PRO A 132 -10.70 11.36 -17.78
CA PRO A 132 -10.66 11.05 -19.15
C PRO A 132 -11.25 12.12 -20.00
N ALA A 133 -11.01 12.33 -19.30
CA ALA A 133 -11.34 12.83 -19.60
C ALA A 133 -11.96 13.29 -19.90
N CYS A 134 -11.83 13.31 -19.49
CA CYS A 134 -12.12 13.56 -19.45
C CYS A 134 -12.50 13.85 -20.10
N SER A 135 -12.53 13.81 -20.20
CA SER A 135 -12.73 13.93 -20.58
C SER A 135 -13.18 14.22 -21.22
N ASP A 136 -13.31 14.39 -21.52
CA ASP A 136 -13.64 14.72 -21.87
C ASP A 136 -13.93 14.91 -22.11
#